data_5500b1091966ca8e55976d20f80a9336
#
_entry.id   5500b1091966ca8e55976d20f80a9336
#
_cell.length_a   1.000
_cell.length_b   1.000
_cell.length_c   1.000
_cell.angle_alpha   90.00
_cell.angle_beta   90.00
_cell.angle_gamma   90.00
#
_symmetry.space_group_name_H-M   'P 1'
#
loop_
_entity.id
_entity.type
_entity.pdbx_description
1 polymer ?
#
loop_
_entity_poly.entity_id
_entity_poly.type
_entity_poly.pdbx_seq_one_letter_code
_entity_poly.pdbx_strand_id
1 'polypeptide(L)'
;MKRLNGLHDRICTLQNIEEADKNARKGKHNWGIIKHDQHAKEDNEKLLETLETLSYTTSEYSKYKIYEPKERIIFRLPYYPDRIAQWAIMNVMEPIWTASFIGHTYSCIKERGIHKLAQDVKKALITDAEGTIYCLKIDVRKFYPSINHRTMKRLLRRKIKDEKLLVILDEIVDSAEGVPIGNYLSQFFANLYLTYFDHWLLEHVCIKHYFRYADDIVILSDSRESLEKILILIKTYFSCELQIKIKPNYQIFKIEDRGIDFAGYVFFHTHTKLRKNIKQRLFKLVNKFISVKITEEEFRKRITSYFGWLKYCDSKHLLQKIEEETDIHLSNWNGKKSIISNFYDKTVRVIEVIEYSSYFQVHFIYKNKPYSINSRNKALHEKLKSKQYPVNFKIRKYVRAKENLFKYSTCYY
;
A
#
# COMPACT_ATOMS: atom_id res chain seq x y z
N MET A 1 25.30 17.37 7.28
CA MET A 1 24.64 16.92 6.05
C MET A 1 24.59 18.07 5.04
N LYS A 2 24.98 17.85 3.76
CA LYS A 2 24.97 18.91 2.72
C LYS A 2 23.52 19.24 2.35
N ARG A 3 23.12 20.51 2.44
CA ARG A 3 21.80 20.98 2.01
C ARG A 3 21.74 21.13 0.49
N LEU A 4 20.57 20.88 -0.09
CA LEU A 4 20.36 20.88 -1.54
C LEU A 4 19.86 22.22 -2.04
N ASN A 5 20.30 22.61 -3.24
CA ASN A 5 19.93 23.83 -3.95
C ASN A 5 19.57 23.51 -5.41
N GLY A 6 19.03 24.48 -6.17
CA GLY A 6 18.63 24.30 -7.57
C GLY A 6 17.50 23.32 -7.78
N LEU A 7 16.66 23.13 -6.77
CA LEU A 7 15.49 22.24 -6.83
C LEU A 7 14.28 22.94 -7.44
N HIS A 8 14.14 24.25 -7.19
CA HIS A 8 13.09 25.07 -7.77
C HIS A 8 13.16 25.06 -9.30
N ASP A 9 14.34 25.26 -9.87
CA ASP A 9 14.52 25.28 -11.32
C ASP A 9 14.19 23.92 -11.97
N ARG A 10 14.36 22.82 -11.24
CA ARG A 10 13.95 21.47 -11.67
C ARG A 10 12.45 21.26 -11.57
N ILE A 11 11.79 21.91 -10.63
CA ILE A 11 10.33 21.84 -10.45
C ILE A 11 9.63 22.70 -11.50
N CYS A 12 10.11 23.93 -11.71
CA CYS A 12 9.57 24.91 -12.63
C CYS A 12 10.06 24.66 -14.05
N THR A 13 9.58 23.58 -14.66
CA THR A 13 9.73 23.28 -16.08
C THR A 13 8.40 22.82 -16.64
N LEU A 14 8.05 23.24 -17.85
CA LEU A 14 6.79 22.84 -18.49
C LEU A 14 6.68 21.31 -18.58
N GLN A 15 7.78 20.64 -18.90
CA GLN A 15 7.86 19.18 -18.96
C GLN A 15 7.49 18.53 -17.62
N ASN A 16 7.97 19.07 -16.49
CA ASN A 16 7.63 18.55 -15.17
C ASN A 16 6.18 18.81 -14.78
N ILE A 17 5.63 19.96 -15.16
CA ILE A 17 4.20 20.28 -14.93
C ILE A 17 3.30 19.32 -15.73
N GLU A 18 3.61 19.06 -17.01
CA GLU A 18 2.87 18.09 -17.81
C GLU A 18 2.97 16.66 -17.28
N GLU A 19 4.15 16.26 -16.79
CA GLU A 19 4.30 14.96 -16.13
C GLU A 19 3.52 14.90 -14.81
N ALA A 20 3.51 16.00 -14.06
CA ALA A 20 2.72 16.14 -12.83
C ALA A 20 1.23 15.99 -13.11
N ASP A 21 0.72 16.62 -14.17
CA ASP A 21 -0.67 16.47 -14.59
C ASP A 21 -1.00 15.02 -14.94
N LYS A 22 -0.17 14.34 -15.74
CA LYS A 22 -0.33 12.91 -16.06
C LYS A 22 -0.35 12.03 -14.81
N ASN A 23 0.53 12.32 -13.83
CA ASN A 23 0.60 11.57 -12.57
C ASN A 23 -0.61 11.85 -11.67
N ALA A 24 -1.06 13.10 -11.59
CA ALA A 24 -2.18 13.54 -10.76
C ALA A 24 -3.51 12.89 -11.13
N ARG A 25 -3.73 12.59 -12.43
CA ARG A 25 -4.96 12.01 -12.97
C ARG A 25 -5.01 10.47 -12.96
N LYS A 26 -3.90 9.77 -12.71
CA LYS A 26 -3.88 8.29 -12.74
C LYS A 26 -4.97 7.68 -11.87
N GLY A 27 -5.82 6.85 -12.50
CA GLY A 27 -6.93 6.15 -11.83
C GLY A 27 -8.08 7.05 -11.35
N LYS A 28 -8.22 8.25 -11.90
CA LYS A 28 -9.25 9.22 -11.52
C LYS A 28 -9.98 9.76 -12.74
N HIS A 29 -11.31 9.85 -12.58
CA HIS A 29 -12.21 10.53 -13.51
C HIS A 29 -13.12 11.43 -12.67
N ASN A 30 -12.88 12.72 -12.68
CA ASN A 30 -13.71 13.67 -11.95
C ASN A 30 -13.87 14.98 -12.76
N TRP A 31 -14.86 15.75 -12.39
CA TRP A 31 -15.20 17.01 -13.06
C TRP A 31 -14.02 17.99 -13.17
N GLY A 32 -13.18 18.09 -12.15
CA GLY A 32 -12.02 18.97 -12.15
C GLY A 32 -10.99 18.62 -13.24
N ILE A 33 -10.82 17.31 -13.54
CA ILE A 33 -9.96 16.84 -14.63
C ILE A 33 -10.58 17.19 -15.98
N ILE A 34 -11.88 16.92 -16.14
CA ILE A 34 -12.61 17.25 -17.40
C ILE A 34 -12.55 18.75 -17.71
N LYS A 35 -12.73 19.58 -16.68
CA LYS A 35 -12.61 21.03 -16.83
C LYS A 35 -11.20 21.48 -17.22
N HIS A 36 -10.20 20.92 -16.57
CA HIS A 36 -8.79 21.21 -16.89
C HIS A 36 -8.42 20.77 -18.32
N ASP A 37 -8.91 19.61 -18.79
CA ASP A 37 -8.61 19.09 -20.14
C ASP A 37 -9.05 20.05 -21.26
N GLN A 38 -9.99 20.94 -21.01
CA GLN A 38 -10.44 21.95 -21.99
C GLN A 38 -9.39 23.08 -22.18
N HIS A 39 -8.54 23.33 -21.19
CA HIS A 39 -7.57 24.42 -21.16
C HIS A 39 -6.19 23.95 -20.65
N ALA A 40 -5.87 22.65 -20.77
CA ALA A 40 -4.72 22.04 -20.10
C ALA A 40 -3.38 22.71 -20.42
N LYS A 41 -3.18 23.16 -21.64
CA LYS A 41 -1.95 23.85 -22.04
C LYS A 41 -1.84 25.21 -21.34
N GLU A 42 -2.86 26.03 -21.43
CA GLU A 42 -2.91 27.37 -20.83
C GLU A 42 -2.82 27.31 -19.30
N ASP A 43 -3.56 26.37 -18.70
CA ASP A 43 -3.53 26.10 -17.26
C ASP A 43 -2.12 25.71 -16.79
N ASN A 44 -1.44 24.80 -17.52
CA ASN A 44 -0.10 24.35 -17.17
C ASN A 44 0.95 25.46 -17.34
N GLU A 45 0.86 26.28 -18.41
CA GLU A 45 1.73 27.44 -18.60
C GLU A 45 1.52 28.49 -17.48
N LYS A 46 0.27 28.77 -17.13
CA LYS A 46 -0.06 29.66 -16.02
C LYS A 46 0.41 29.15 -14.65
N LEU A 47 0.27 27.85 -14.40
CA LEU A 47 0.81 27.25 -13.17
C LEU A 47 2.33 27.38 -13.11
N LEU A 48 3.03 27.13 -14.23
CA LEU A 48 4.47 27.33 -14.31
C LEU A 48 4.84 28.77 -13.95
N GLU A 49 4.21 29.76 -14.56
CA GLU A 49 4.44 31.19 -14.27
C GLU A 49 4.24 31.51 -12.77
N THR A 50 3.16 31.00 -12.15
CA THR A 50 2.91 31.25 -10.72
C THR A 50 3.97 30.62 -9.80
N LEU A 51 4.50 29.46 -10.17
CA LEU A 51 5.58 28.81 -9.43
C LEU A 51 6.93 29.54 -9.63
N GLU A 52 7.24 29.97 -10.86
CA GLU A 52 8.47 30.71 -11.18
C GLU A 52 8.53 32.07 -10.50
N THR A 53 7.41 32.80 -10.50
CA THR A 53 7.28 34.13 -9.89
C THR A 53 7.04 34.07 -8.39
N LEU A 54 6.93 32.89 -7.80
CA LEU A 54 6.62 32.65 -6.37
C LEU A 54 5.27 33.26 -5.94
N SER A 55 4.37 33.46 -6.87
CA SER A 55 3.01 33.99 -6.63
C SER A 55 1.97 32.88 -6.42
N TYR A 56 2.38 31.64 -6.41
CA TYR A 56 1.51 30.50 -6.12
C TYR A 56 0.92 30.60 -4.72
N THR A 57 -0.38 30.48 -4.62
CA THR A 57 -1.12 30.40 -3.36
C THR A 57 -2.02 29.17 -3.39
N THR A 58 -2.09 28.47 -2.26
CA THR A 58 -2.93 27.28 -2.10
C THR A 58 -4.42 27.69 -2.12
N SER A 59 -5.21 27.04 -2.97
CA SER A 59 -6.65 27.29 -3.05
C SER A 59 -7.38 26.94 -1.74
N GLU A 60 -8.59 27.46 -1.58
CA GLU A 60 -9.43 27.15 -0.44
C GLU A 60 -9.79 25.65 -0.40
N TYR A 61 -9.70 25.06 0.81
CA TYR A 61 -10.01 23.65 1.03
C TYR A 61 -11.51 23.41 1.12
N SER A 62 -12.02 22.49 0.32
CA SER A 62 -13.29 21.84 0.62
C SER A 62 -13.10 20.74 1.66
N LYS A 63 -13.97 20.74 2.70
CA LYS A 63 -13.87 19.81 3.83
C LYS A 63 -15.05 18.85 3.85
N TYR A 64 -14.78 17.56 4.03
CA TYR A 64 -15.83 16.57 4.22
C TYR A 64 -15.41 15.53 5.28
N LYS A 65 -16.40 14.96 5.96
CA LYS A 65 -16.16 13.96 6.99
C LYS A 65 -16.25 12.55 6.43
N ILE A 66 -15.33 11.69 6.85
CA ILE A 66 -15.44 10.24 6.69
C ILE A 66 -15.55 9.58 8.07
N TYR A 67 -16.33 8.51 8.18
CA TYR A 67 -16.64 7.87 9.46
C TYR A 67 -16.00 6.49 9.63
N GLU A 68 -15.44 5.91 8.58
CA GLU A 68 -14.78 4.60 8.65
C GLU A 68 -13.26 4.69 8.40
N PRO A 69 -12.44 4.01 9.22
CA PRO A 69 -12.72 3.28 10.46
C PRO A 69 -12.90 4.20 11.69
N LYS A 70 -12.64 5.49 11.57
CA LYS A 70 -12.78 6.56 12.58
C LYS A 70 -13.21 7.84 11.87
N GLU A 71 -13.91 8.71 12.60
CA GLU A 71 -14.23 10.05 12.07
C GLU A 71 -12.94 10.82 11.76
N ARG A 72 -12.86 11.33 10.53
CA ARG A 72 -11.76 12.18 10.06
C ARG A 72 -12.33 13.27 9.15
N ILE A 73 -11.78 14.47 9.27
CA ILE A 73 -12.02 15.53 8.33
C ILE A 73 -10.98 15.41 7.21
N ILE A 74 -11.45 15.27 5.98
CA ILE A 74 -10.61 15.22 4.78
C ILE A 74 -10.65 16.60 4.14
N PHE A 75 -9.47 17.10 3.83
CA PHE A 75 -9.24 18.37 3.15
C PHE A 75 -8.98 18.09 1.67
N ARG A 76 -9.79 18.65 0.81
CA ARG A 76 -9.68 18.45 -0.63
C ARG A 76 -9.37 19.76 -1.32
N LEU A 77 -8.31 19.78 -2.10
CA LEU A 77 -7.96 20.85 -3.02
C LEU A 77 -8.54 20.59 -4.41
N PRO A 78 -8.74 21.63 -5.22
CA PRO A 78 -9.02 21.52 -6.64
C PRO A 78 -7.99 20.65 -7.37
N TYR A 79 -8.38 20.12 -8.53
CA TYR A 79 -7.44 19.41 -9.38
C TYR A 79 -6.36 20.37 -9.91
N TYR A 80 -6.79 21.46 -10.52
CA TYR A 80 -5.95 22.58 -10.93
C TYR A 80 -6.26 23.78 -10.01
N PRO A 81 -5.26 24.52 -9.56
CA PRO A 81 -3.81 24.33 -9.79
C PRO A 81 -3.14 23.35 -8.80
N ASP A 82 -3.71 23.13 -7.63
CA ASP A 82 -3.02 22.64 -6.44
C ASP A 82 -2.52 21.22 -6.55
N ARG A 83 -3.38 20.33 -7.12
CA ARG A 83 -2.98 18.94 -7.20
C ARG A 83 -1.83 18.74 -8.19
N ILE A 84 -1.82 19.51 -9.29
CA ILE A 84 -0.73 19.48 -10.26
C ILE A 84 0.53 20.08 -9.63
N ALA A 85 0.43 21.23 -8.94
CA ALA A 85 1.55 21.85 -8.24
C ALA A 85 2.21 20.90 -7.23
N GLN A 86 1.41 20.22 -6.39
CA GLN A 86 1.91 19.24 -5.44
C GLN A 86 2.61 18.06 -6.13
N TRP A 87 2.09 17.58 -7.26
CA TRP A 87 2.76 16.53 -8.02
C TRP A 87 4.05 17.01 -8.68
N ALA A 88 4.11 18.25 -9.18
CA ALA A 88 5.33 18.83 -9.73
C ALA A 88 6.46 18.91 -8.69
N ILE A 89 6.11 19.32 -7.47
CA ILE A 89 7.05 19.29 -6.33
C ILE A 89 7.47 17.85 -6.03
N MET A 90 6.52 16.92 -5.98
CA MET A 90 6.79 15.53 -5.61
C MET A 90 7.61 14.77 -6.64
N ASN A 91 7.45 15.03 -7.94
CA ASN A 91 8.29 14.42 -8.97
C ASN A 91 9.79 14.65 -8.69
N VAL A 92 10.16 15.81 -8.13
CA VAL A 92 11.55 16.16 -7.81
C VAL A 92 11.91 15.74 -6.38
N MET A 93 11.01 15.95 -5.42
CA MET A 93 11.31 15.80 -4.00
C MET A 93 11.13 14.40 -3.44
N GLU A 94 10.25 13.55 -4.01
CA GLU A 94 10.00 12.21 -3.52
C GLU A 94 11.27 11.35 -3.39
N PRO A 95 12.15 11.25 -4.41
CA PRO A 95 13.38 10.48 -4.29
C PRO A 95 14.33 11.05 -3.22
N ILE A 96 14.39 12.38 -3.09
CA ILE A 96 15.25 13.08 -2.14
C ILE A 96 14.79 12.82 -0.69
N TRP A 97 13.50 12.95 -0.43
CA TRP A 97 12.93 12.70 0.89
C TRP A 97 12.95 11.22 1.24
N THR A 98 12.60 10.34 0.29
CA THR A 98 12.63 8.89 0.49
C THR A 98 14.04 8.39 0.87
N ALA A 99 15.09 8.95 0.28
CA ALA A 99 16.47 8.63 0.62
C ALA A 99 16.87 9.09 2.04
N SER A 100 16.11 10.02 2.64
CA SER A 100 16.36 10.46 4.03
C SER A 100 15.60 9.64 5.08
N PHE A 101 14.61 8.84 4.68
CA PHE A 101 13.87 7.98 5.60
C PHE A 101 14.64 6.72 5.93
N ILE A 102 14.57 6.29 7.17
CA ILE A 102 15.12 5.00 7.59
C ILE A 102 14.42 3.83 6.86
N GLY A 103 15.08 2.68 6.79
CA GLY A 103 14.53 1.47 6.15
C GLY A 103 13.22 0.97 6.75
N HIS A 104 12.97 1.26 8.03
CA HIS A 104 11.80 0.80 8.80
C HIS A 104 10.66 1.85 8.89
N THR A 105 10.62 2.80 7.96
CA THR A 105 9.48 3.70 7.71
C THR A 105 8.66 3.15 6.54
N TYR A 106 7.36 2.83 6.73
CA TYR A 106 6.60 2.03 5.75
C TYR A 106 5.39 2.73 5.12
N SER A 107 4.91 3.82 5.69
CA SER A 107 3.70 4.49 5.19
C SER A 107 4.01 5.40 4.03
N CYS A 108 3.20 5.31 2.96
CA CYS A 108 3.22 6.23 1.82
C CYS A 108 4.55 6.31 1.07
N ILE A 109 5.36 5.26 1.15
CA ILE A 109 6.63 5.13 0.43
C ILE A 109 6.49 3.98 -0.56
N LYS A 110 6.89 4.21 -1.81
CA LYS A 110 6.88 3.18 -2.84
C LYS A 110 7.72 1.98 -2.40
N GLU A 111 7.18 0.77 -2.62
CA GLU A 111 7.78 -0.52 -2.23
C GLU A 111 7.91 -0.76 -0.72
N ARG A 112 7.53 0.20 0.13
CA ARG A 112 7.55 0.09 1.60
C ARG A 112 6.13 0.21 2.17
N GLY A 113 5.24 -0.74 1.87
CA GLY A 113 3.88 -0.76 2.39
C GLY A 113 3.71 -1.70 3.58
N ILE A 114 2.44 -1.93 3.97
CA ILE A 114 2.05 -2.84 5.06
C ILE A 114 2.62 -4.26 4.89
N HIS A 115 2.82 -4.71 3.67
CA HIS A 115 3.34 -6.06 3.39
C HIS A 115 4.84 -6.15 3.66
N LYS A 116 5.61 -5.13 3.31
CA LYS A 116 7.04 -5.06 3.66
C LYS A 116 7.20 -4.97 5.18
N LEU A 117 6.40 -4.12 5.83
CA LEU A 117 6.35 -4.04 7.29
C LEU A 117 6.07 -5.42 7.92
N ALA A 118 5.06 -6.15 7.43
CA ALA A 118 4.72 -7.47 7.95
C ALA A 118 5.87 -8.47 7.81
N GLN A 119 6.60 -8.43 6.70
CA GLN A 119 7.79 -9.27 6.50
C GLN A 119 8.90 -8.91 7.47
N ASP A 120 9.18 -7.62 7.68
CA ASP A 120 10.29 -7.17 8.52
C ASP A 120 10.01 -7.40 10.00
N VAL A 121 8.78 -7.16 10.49
CA VAL A 121 8.39 -7.49 11.86
C VAL A 121 8.47 -9.01 12.10
N LYS A 122 7.90 -9.79 11.17
CA LYS A 122 7.99 -11.26 11.26
C LYS A 122 9.44 -11.75 11.27
N LYS A 123 10.30 -11.18 10.41
CA LYS A 123 11.73 -11.50 10.38
C LYS A 123 12.37 -11.19 11.73
N ALA A 124 12.17 -10.01 12.32
CA ALA A 124 12.73 -9.64 13.60
C ALA A 124 12.34 -10.61 14.73
N LEU A 125 11.05 -10.97 14.81
CA LEU A 125 10.54 -11.91 15.81
C LEU A 125 11.10 -13.32 15.67
N ILE A 126 11.41 -13.77 14.44
CA ILE A 126 11.96 -15.11 14.20
C ILE A 126 13.48 -15.12 14.41
N THR A 127 14.19 -14.09 13.96
CA THR A 127 15.65 -14.08 13.99
C THR A 127 16.23 -13.65 15.34
N ASP A 128 15.44 -12.98 16.17
CA ASP A 128 15.87 -12.47 17.48
C ASP A 128 14.75 -12.61 18.52
N ALA A 129 14.32 -13.84 18.75
CA ALA A 129 13.22 -14.12 19.68
C ALA A 129 13.51 -13.64 21.11
N GLU A 130 14.76 -13.83 21.58
CA GLU A 130 15.22 -13.40 22.90
C GLU A 130 15.30 -11.88 23.04
N GLY A 131 15.69 -11.15 21.99
CA GLY A 131 15.73 -9.68 21.97
C GLY A 131 14.38 -9.01 21.72
N THR A 132 13.31 -9.79 21.52
CA THR A 132 11.98 -9.28 21.16
C THR A 132 10.85 -9.81 22.05
N ILE A 133 11.11 -9.97 23.35
CA ILE A 133 10.13 -10.49 24.32
C ILE A 133 8.99 -9.51 24.58
N TYR A 134 9.32 -8.22 24.69
CA TYR A 134 8.37 -7.14 25.02
C TYR A 134 8.19 -6.20 23.84
N CYS A 135 6.99 -5.61 23.76
CA CYS A 135 6.61 -4.62 22.77
C CYS A 135 6.16 -3.34 23.43
N LEU A 136 6.75 -2.20 23.05
CA LEU A 136 6.19 -0.87 23.29
C LEU A 136 5.45 -0.43 22.03
N LYS A 137 4.15 -0.18 22.16
CA LYS A 137 3.30 0.36 21.11
C LYS A 137 2.87 1.77 21.44
N ILE A 138 3.11 2.70 20.51
CA ILE A 138 2.83 4.13 20.66
C ILE A 138 2.02 4.61 19.46
N ASP A 139 1.09 5.51 19.69
CA ASP A 139 0.34 6.25 18.67
C ASP A 139 0.39 7.76 19.05
N VAL A 140 0.58 8.63 18.07
CA VAL A 140 0.63 10.09 18.31
C VAL A 140 -0.79 10.67 18.36
N ARG A 141 -1.03 11.56 19.33
CA ARG A 141 -2.34 12.19 19.49
C ARG A 141 -2.60 13.18 18.38
N LYS A 142 -3.67 12.96 17.58
CA LYS A 142 -4.09 13.84 16.48
C LYS A 142 -2.90 14.26 15.59
N PHE A 143 -2.07 13.31 15.15
CA PHE A 143 -0.77 13.59 14.55
C PHE A 143 -0.81 14.68 13.47
N TYR A 144 -1.57 14.52 12.41
CA TYR A 144 -1.65 15.50 11.31
C TYR A 144 -2.07 16.91 11.78
N PRO A 145 -3.13 17.09 12.56
CA PRO A 145 -3.49 18.40 13.10
C PRO A 145 -2.49 18.98 14.11
N SER A 146 -1.68 18.15 14.77
CA SER A 146 -0.73 18.59 15.78
C SER A 146 0.67 18.92 15.22
N ILE A 147 0.90 18.77 13.92
CA ILE A 147 2.16 19.17 13.29
C ILE A 147 2.31 20.69 13.39
N ASN A 148 3.35 21.12 14.10
CA ASN A 148 3.67 22.53 14.27
C ASN A 148 4.41 23.09 13.04
N HIS A 149 3.89 24.16 12.43
CA HIS A 149 4.43 24.74 11.20
C HIS A 149 5.86 25.24 11.35
N ARG A 150 6.17 25.94 12.46
CA ARG A 150 7.53 26.41 12.73
C ARG A 150 8.54 25.26 12.77
N THR A 151 8.17 24.17 13.43
CA THR A 151 8.98 22.94 13.47
C THR A 151 9.08 22.32 12.09
N MET A 152 7.98 22.20 11.33
CA MET A 152 7.98 21.62 9.98
C MET A 152 8.92 22.41 9.05
N LYS A 153 8.80 23.75 9.03
CA LYS A 153 9.67 24.65 8.26
C LYS A 153 11.13 24.51 8.66
N ARG A 154 11.44 24.40 9.97
CA ARG A 154 12.79 24.12 10.47
C ARG A 154 13.34 22.80 9.93
N LEU A 155 12.52 21.73 9.90
CA LEU A 155 12.92 20.42 9.43
C LEU A 155 13.15 20.38 7.91
N LEU A 156 12.34 21.08 7.13
CA LEU A 156 12.55 21.24 5.67
C LEU A 156 13.89 21.91 5.38
N ARG A 157 14.23 22.98 6.12
CA ARG A 157 15.49 23.72 5.98
C ARG A 157 16.74 22.95 6.39
N ARG A 158 16.60 21.86 7.15
CA ARG A 158 17.73 20.95 7.41
C ARG A 158 18.24 20.26 6.14
N LYS A 159 17.36 20.00 5.16
CA LYS A 159 17.71 19.30 3.90
C LYS A 159 17.77 20.25 2.70
N ILE A 160 16.93 21.26 2.67
CA ILE A 160 16.75 22.18 1.56
C ILE A 160 17.43 23.53 1.89
N LYS A 161 18.19 24.08 0.91
CA LYS A 161 18.82 25.40 0.95
C LYS A 161 18.19 26.35 -0.08
N ASP A 162 17.41 25.82 -1.00
CA ASP A 162 16.77 26.52 -2.10
C ASP A 162 15.64 27.40 -1.57
N GLU A 163 15.92 28.72 -1.45
CA GLU A 163 14.98 29.68 -0.85
C GLU A 163 13.69 29.80 -1.67
N LYS A 164 13.77 29.74 -3.02
CA LYS A 164 12.58 29.81 -3.86
C LYS A 164 11.64 28.63 -3.60
N LEU A 165 12.18 27.40 -3.53
CA LEU A 165 11.38 26.22 -3.18
C LEU A 165 10.85 26.32 -1.75
N LEU A 166 11.64 26.84 -0.80
CA LEU A 166 11.20 26.98 0.58
C LEU A 166 10.02 27.95 0.73
N VAL A 167 9.95 29.02 -0.07
CA VAL A 167 8.79 29.92 -0.11
C VAL A 167 7.53 29.18 -0.50
N ILE A 168 7.57 28.37 -1.56
CA ILE A 168 6.41 27.58 -2.01
C ILE A 168 6.01 26.52 -0.97
N LEU A 169 7.00 25.84 -0.38
CA LEU A 169 6.72 24.83 0.66
C LEU A 169 6.14 25.45 1.93
N ASP A 170 6.61 26.64 2.31
CA ASP A 170 6.10 27.38 3.46
C ASP A 170 4.65 27.82 3.25
N GLU A 171 4.31 28.30 2.05
CA GLU A 171 2.93 28.60 1.65
C GLU A 171 2.01 27.37 1.80
N ILE A 172 2.45 26.22 1.30
CA ILE A 172 1.67 24.97 1.39
C ILE A 172 1.55 24.50 2.86
N VAL A 173 2.59 24.66 3.67
CA VAL A 173 2.56 24.32 5.10
C VAL A 173 1.59 25.21 5.84
N ASP A 174 1.55 26.52 5.53
CA ASP A 174 0.71 27.51 6.21
C ASP A 174 -0.75 27.50 5.73
N SER A 175 -1.06 26.80 4.65
CA SER A 175 -2.40 26.80 4.01
C SER A 175 -3.54 26.22 4.85
N ALA A 176 -3.23 25.46 5.94
CA ALA A 176 -4.22 24.94 6.87
C ALA A 176 -3.59 24.66 8.23
N GLU A 177 -4.38 24.58 9.29
CA GLU A 177 -3.94 24.18 10.63
C GLU A 177 -3.32 22.76 10.61
N GLY A 178 -2.11 22.59 11.12
CA GLY A 178 -1.34 21.36 11.05
C GLY A 178 -0.99 20.98 9.61
N VAL A 179 -1.14 19.71 9.26
CA VAL A 179 -0.98 19.21 7.89
C VAL A 179 -2.28 18.56 7.45
N PRO A 180 -2.93 19.06 6.39
CA PRO A 180 -4.28 18.64 6.01
C PRO A 180 -4.29 17.21 5.46
N ILE A 181 -5.20 16.37 5.97
CA ILE A 181 -5.38 14.99 5.47
C ILE A 181 -6.09 15.04 4.12
N GLY A 182 -5.48 14.48 3.09
CA GLY A 182 -6.06 14.37 1.74
C GLY A 182 -5.15 14.88 0.64
N ASN A 183 -4.11 15.62 0.96
CA ASN A 183 -3.10 16.09 0.02
C ASN A 183 -1.94 15.09 -0.10
N TYR A 184 -1.35 15.02 -1.28
CA TYR A 184 -0.24 14.11 -1.54
C TYR A 184 1.02 14.50 -0.75
N LEU A 185 1.40 15.77 -0.75
CA LEU A 185 2.51 16.31 0.05
C LEU A 185 2.36 16.07 1.54
N SER A 186 1.14 16.12 2.07
CA SER A 186 0.87 15.94 3.50
C SER A 186 1.40 14.63 4.05
N GLN A 187 1.37 13.57 3.25
CA GLN A 187 1.87 12.25 3.67
C GLN A 187 3.41 12.26 3.82
N PHE A 188 4.10 12.98 2.94
CA PHE A 188 5.54 13.14 3.01
C PHE A 188 5.95 14.08 4.13
N PHE A 189 5.24 15.18 4.33
CA PHE A 189 5.45 16.09 5.47
C PHE A 189 5.31 15.34 6.80
N ALA A 190 4.30 14.50 6.94
CA ALA A 190 4.12 13.67 8.12
C ALA A 190 5.31 12.71 8.36
N ASN A 191 5.83 12.07 7.32
CA ASN A 191 7.02 11.24 7.43
C ASN A 191 8.28 12.05 7.75
N LEU A 192 8.48 13.22 7.10
CA LEU A 192 9.60 14.11 7.34
C LEU A 192 9.62 14.65 8.77
N TYR A 193 8.44 14.91 9.33
CA TYR A 193 8.32 15.41 10.70
C TYR A 193 8.93 14.46 11.74
N LEU A 194 8.85 13.16 11.48
CA LEU A 194 9.41 12.12 12.36
C LEU A 194 10.78 11.60 11.91
N THR A 195 11.29 12.01 10.76
CA THR A 195 12.53 11.43 10.20
C THR A 195 13.73 11.58 11.13
N TYR A 196 13.95 12.77 11.69
CA TYR A 196 15.09 13.01 12.57
C TYR A 196 14.93 12.34 13.94
N PHE A 197 13.69 12.12 14.38
CA PHE A 197 13.36 11.28 15.52
C PHE A 197 13.69 9.82 15.25
N ASP A 198 13.34 9.30 14.06
CA ASP A 198 13.67 7.93 13.65
C ASP A 198 15.18 7.68 13.69
N HIS A 199 15.96 8.60 13.09
CA HIS A 199 17.43 8.53 13.13
C HIS A 199 17.97 8.63 14.55
N TRP A 200 17.45 9.54 15.36
CA TRP A 200 17.88 9.70 16.74
C TRP A 200 17.66 8.40 17.56
N LEU A 201 16.51 7.72 17.37
CA LEU A 201 16.24 6.44 18.04
C LEU A 201 17.25 5.36 17.65
N LEU A 202 17.63 5.29 16.37
CA LEU A 202 18.56 4.25 15.89
C LEU A 202 20.01 4.58 16.20
N GLU A 203 20.43 5.84 16.05
CA GLU A 203 21.83 6.24 16.09
C GLU A 203 22.30 6.64 17.48
N HIS A 204 21.43 7.23 18.32
CA HIS A 204 21.77 7.72 19.66
C HIS A 204 21.17 6.89 20.79
N VAL A 205 19.92 6.41 20.65
CA VAL A 205 19.32 5.52 21.64
C VAL A 205 19.66 4.05 21.36
N CYS A 206 20.19 3.77 20.14
CA CYS A 206 20.66 2.46 19.71
C CYS A 206 19.57 1.37 19.75
N ILE A 207 18.35 1.70 19.36
CA ILE A 207 17.23 0.74 19.33
C ILE A 207 17.44 -0.23 18.16
N LYS A 208 17.46 -1.54 18.44
CA LYS A 208 17.65 -2.58 17.45
C LYS A 208 16.38 -2.86 16.62
N HIS A 209 15.24 -2.91 17.26
CA HIS A 209 13.95 -3.29 16.64
C HIS A 209 12.95 -2.15 16.75
N TYR A 210 12.89 -1.34 15.70
CA TYR A 210 12.03 -0.17 15.55
C TYR A 210 11.26 -0.24 14.24
N PHE A 211 9.94 -0.05 14.28
CA PHE A 211 9.07 -0.07 13.11
C PHE A 211 8.06 1.06 13.19
N ARG A 212 7.90 1.84 12.10
CA ARG A 212 6.95 2.95 12.06
C ARG A 212 6.07 2.91 10.83
N TYR A 213 4.76 2.96 11.06
CA TYR A 213 3.75 3.13 10.01
C TYR A 213 2.99 4.43 10.25
N ALA A 214 3.35 5.50 9.54
CA ALA A 214 2.91 6.87 9.82
C ALA A 214 3.20 7.29 11.27
N ASP A 215 2.17 7.44 12.08
CA ASP A 215 2.22 7.78 13.51
C ASP A 215 2.13 6.58 14.46
N ASP A 216 1.90 5.38 13.93
CA ASP A 216 1.87 4.13 14.70
C ASP A 216 3.28 3.55 14.80
N ILE A 217 3.83 3.47 16.02
CA ILE A 217 5.21 3.11 16.32
C ILE A 217 5.23 1.84 17.17
N VAL A 218 6.11 0.92 16.80
CA VAL A 218 6.40 -0.32 17.52
C VAL A 218 7.89 -0.43 17.78
N ILE A 219 8.25 -0.67 19.04
CA ILE A 219 9.62 -0.92 19.51
C ILE A 219 9.62 -2.23 20.26
N LEU A 220 10.60 -3.11 19.97
CA LEU A 220 10.74 -4.40 20.63
C LEU A 220 12.02 -4.43 21.47
N SER A 221 11.97 -5.11 22.59
CA SER A 221 13.11 -5.32 23.52
C SER A 221 12.95 -6.61 24.29
N ASP A 222 14.04 -7.10 24.83
CA ASP A 222 14.11 -8.19 25.81
C ASP A 222 13.60 -7.78 27.20
N SER A 223 13.61 -6.48 27.52
CA SER A 223 13.32 -5.95 28.85
C SER A 223 12.20 -4.91 28.83
N ARG A 224 11.27 -5.07 29.77
CA ARG A 224 10.19 -4.11 30.01
C ARG A 224 10.73 -2.76 30.52
N GLU A 225 11.70 -2.81 31.42
CA GLU A 225 12.34 -1.65 32.03
C GLU A 225 13.06 -0.79 30.99
N SER A 226 13.71 -1.44 30.02
CA SER A 226 14.31 -0.76 28.87
C SER A 226 13.29 0.00 28.06
N LEU A 227 12.13 -0.59 27.79
CA LEU A 227 11.03 0.06 27.04
C LEU A 227 10.41 1.23 27.83
N GLU A 228 10.33 1.13 29.18
CA GLU A 228 9.86 2.24 30.01
C GLU A 228 10.83 3.43 29.97
N LYS A 229 12.13 3.20 30.02
CA LYS A 229 13.15 4.25 29.86
C LYS A 229 13.07 4.88 28.46
N ILE A 230 12.97 4.06 27.40
CA ILE A 230 12.82 4.53 26.02
C ILE A 230 11.55 5.38 25.89
N LEU A 231 10.44 4.99 26.49
CA LEU A 231 9.19 5.76 26.46
C LEU A 231 9.36 7.17 27.07
N ILE A 232 10.11 7.30 28.19
CA ILE A 232 10.41 8.59 28.79
C ILE A 232 11.21 9.47 27.82
N LEU A 233 12.25 8.90 27.20
CA LEU A 233 13.07 9.60 26.21
C LEU A 233 12.24 10.06 25.01
N ILE A 234 11.35 9.21 24.49
CA ILE A 234 10.44 9.56 23.38
C ILE A 234 9.50 10.71 23.77
N LYS A 235 8.88 10.65 24.96
CA LYS A 235 8.00 11.72 25.47
C LYS A 235 8.74 13.05 25.55
N THR A 236 9.96 13.05 26.04
CA THR A 236 10.81 14.23 26.12
C THR A 236 11.14 14.78 24.73
N TYR A 237 11.62 13.93 23.80
CA TYR A 237 11.91 14.34 22.42
C TYR A 237 10.68 14.91 21.72
N PHE A 238 9.54 14.24 21.83
CA PHE A 238 8.28 14.70 21.22
C PHE A 238 7.83 16.05 21.77
N SER A 239 7.96 16.26 23.07
CA SER A 239 7.59 17.54 23.69
C SER A 239 8.56 18.68 23.31
N CYS A 240 9.86 18.44 23.43
CA CYS A 240 10.87 19.48 23.26
C CYS A 240 11.16 19.79 21.79
N GLU A 241 11.36 18.75 20.96
CA GLU A 241 11.81 18.91 19.58
C GLU A 241 10.66 19.00 18.56
N LEU A 242 9.58 18.27 18.78
CA LEU A 242 8.49 18.15 17.81
C LEU A 242 7.18 18.80 18.25
N GLN A 243 7.03 19.17 19.51
CA GLN A 243 5.80 19.77 20.06
C GLN A 243 4.54 18.93 19.83
N ILE A 244 4.68 17.58 19.86
CA ILE A 244 3.59 16.62 19.73
C ILE A 244 3.47 15.77 21.00
N LYS A 245 2.35 15.09 21.17
CA LYS A 245 2.08 14.27 22.36
C LYS A 245 1.70 12.84 21.96
N ILE A 246 2.16 11.89 22.75
CA ILE A 246 1.74 10.49 22.65
C ILE A 246 0.31 10.38 23.18
N LYS A 247 -0.50 9.49 22.59
CA LYS A 247 -1.78 9.12 23.16
C LYS A 247 -1.61 8.44 24.52
N PRO A 248 -2.49 8.68 25.49
CA PRO A 248 -2.37 8.10 26.84
C PRO A 248 -2.49 6.57 26.86
N ASN A 249 -3.05 5.97 25.81
CA ASN A 249 -3.26 4.53 25.68
C ASN A 249 -2.08 3.78 25.04
N TYR A 250 -0.85 4.31 25.15
CA TYR A 250 0.34 3.55 24.83
C TYR A 250 0.42 2.25 25.66
N GLN A 251 1.13 1.25 25.17
CA GLN A 251 1.12 -0.07 25.79
C GLN A 251 2.53 -0.67 25.78
N ILE A 252 2.92 -1.22 26.94
CA ILE A 252 4.08 -2.10 27.07
C ILE A 252 3.57 -3.46 27.52
N PHE A 253 3.84 -4.51 26.75
CA PHE A 253 3.33 -5.85 27.01
C PHE A 253 4.27 -6.92 26.48
N LYS A 254 4.15 -8.13 27.06
CA LYS A 254 4.83 -9.32 26.56
C LYS A 254 4.13 -9.82 25.30
N ILE A 255 4.91 -10.07 24.24
CA ILE A 255 4.36 -10.42 22.93
C ILE A 255 3.62 -11.76 22.97
N GLU A 256 4.09 -12.70 23.77
CA GLU A 256 3.46 -14.01 23.93
C GLU A 256 2.00 -13.92 24.43
N ASP A 257 1.70 -12.95 25.30
CA ASP A 257 0.37 -12.86 25.93
C ASP A 257 -0.75 -12.51 24.92
N ARG A 258 -0.48 -11.65 23.95
CA ARG A 258 -1.55 -11.17 23.05
C ARG A 258 -1.12 -10.87 21.60
N GLY A 259 0.18 -10.91 21.29
CA GLY A 259 0.72 -10.53 20.01
C GLY A 259 0.74 -9.02 19.74
N ILE A 260 1.46 -8.62 18.70
CA ILE A 260 1.59 -7.23 18.27
C ILE A 260 0.50 -6.91 17.24
N ASP A 261 -0.53 -6.18 17.62
CA ASP A 261 -1.55 -5.68 16.67
C ASP A 261 -1.01 -4.44 15.93
N PHE A 262 -0.49 -4.62 14.72
CA PHE A 262 0.16 -3.58 13.94
C PHE A 262 -0.16 -3.67 12.44
N ALA A 263 -0.47 -2.54 11.81
CA ALA A 263 -0.74 -2.41 10.38
C ALA A 263 -1.65 -3.50 9.78
N GLY A 264 -2.66 -3.96 10.52
CA GLY A 264 -3.67 -4.92 10.04
C GLY A 264 -3.36 -6.39 10.31
N TYR A 265 -2.26 -6.69 10.98
CA TYR A 265 -1.86 -8.02 11.42
C TYR A 265 -1.72 -8.08 12.94
N VAL A 266 -1.69 -9.30 13.48
CA VAL A 266 -1.30 -9.60 14.87
C VAL A 266 -0.14 -10.58 14.82
N PHE A 267 1.04 -10.12 15.23
CA PHE A 267 2.29 -10.87 15.15
C PHE A 267 2.61 -11.55 16.48
N PHE A 268 2.98 -12.81 16.40
CA PHE A 268 3.59 -13.62 17.47
C PHE A 268 4.93 -14.16 16.98
N HIS A 269 5.78 -14.66 17.88
CA HIS A 269 7.03 -15.31 17.49
C HIS A 269 6.80 -16.53 16.61
N THR A 270 5.75 -17.30 16.87
CA THR A 270 5.45 -18.55 16.18
C THR A 270 4.57 -18.40 14.94
N HIS A 271 3.73 -17.35 14.88
CA HIS A 271 2.74 -17.18 13.81
C HIS A 271 2.26 -15.73 13.68
N THR A 272 1.63 -15.43 12.56
CA THR A 272 1.01 -14.13 12.28
C THR A 272 -0.46 -14.30 11.93
N LYS A 273 -1.35 -13.59 12.61
CA LYS A 273 -2.80 -13.61 12.34
C LYS A 273 -3.24 -12.35 11.57
N LEU A 274 -4.30 -12.48 10.78
CA LEU A 274 -5.00 -11.32 10.25
C LEU A 274 -5.80 -10.62 11.38
N ARG A 275 -5.77 -9.28 11.42
CA ARG A 275 -6.52 -8.50 12.42
C ARG A 275 -8.01 -8.83 12.38
N LYS A 276 -8.66 -8.93 13.54
CA LYS A 276 -10.05 -9.36 13.71
C LYS A 276 -11.05 -8.60 12.81
N ASN A 277 -10.93 -7.30 12.70
CA ASN A 277 -11.84 -6.49 11.87
C ASN A 277 -11.70 -6.78 10.36
N ILE A 278 -10.47 -7.04 9.86
CA ILE A 278 -10.24 -7.41 8.46
C ILE A 278 -10.79 -8.81 8.21
N LYS A 279 -10.55 -9.75 9.13
CA LYS A 279 -11.13 -11.10 9.08
C LYS A 279 -12.66 -11.06 9.06
N GLN A 280 -13.28 -10.25 9.91
CA GLN A 280 -14.75 -10.08 9.95
C GLN A 280 -15.31 -9.51 8.65
N ARG A 281 -14.63 -8.52 8.02
CA ARG A 281 -15.04 -7.98 6.71
C ARG A 281 -14.93 -9.04 5.61
N LEU A 282 -13.88 -9.86 5.64
CA LEU A 282 -13.73 -10.98 4.71
C LEU A 282 -14.90 -11.97 4.86
N PHE A 283 -15.24 -12.39 6.09
CA PHE A 283 -16.39 -13.27 6.30
C PHE A 283 -17.73 -12.63 5.95
N LYS A 284 -17.91 -11.33 6.17
CA LYS A 284 -19.10 -10.62 5.66
C LYS A 284 -19.20 -10.67 4.14
N LEU A 285 -18.08 -10.64 3.41
CA LEU A 285 -18.08 -10.80 1.96
C LEU A 285 -18.43 -12.23 1.57
N VAL A 286 -17.87 -13.25 2.25
CA VAL A 286 -18.19 -14.67 2.07
C VAL A 286 -19.69 -14.93 2.29
N ASN A 287 -20.24 -14.44 3.40
CA ASN A 287 -21.67 -14.59 3.71
C ASN A 287 -22.59 -13.92 2.70
N LYS A 288 -22.18 -12.76 2.12
CA LYS A 288 -22.95 -12.13 1.03
C LYS A 288 -22.98 -13.00 -0.21
N PHE A 289 -21.92 -13.72 -0.51
CA PHE A 289 -21.87 -14.64 -1.64
C PHE A 289 -22.73 -15.88 -1.39
N ILE A 290 -22.56 -16.53 -0.22
CA ILE A 290 -23.36 -17.71 0.16
C ILE A 290 -24.86 -17.40 0.17
N SER A 291 -25.25 -16.20 0.64
CA SER A 291 -26.66 -15.75 0.63
C SER A 291 -27.13 -15.21 -0.72
N VAL A 292 -26.39 -15.46 -1.80
CA VAL A 292 -26.71 -15.07 -3.19
C VAL A 292 -26.98 -13.56 -3.37
N LYS A 293 -26.44 -12.72 -2.48
CA LYS A 293 -26.56 -11.25 -2.57
C LYS A 293 -25.58 -10.60 -3.54
N ILE A 294 -24.57 -11.35 -3.96
CA ILE A 294 -23.58 -10.95 -4.96
C ILE A 294 -23.28 -12.11 -5.90
N THR A 295 -22.93 -11.82 -7.14
CA THR A 295 -22.53 -12.81 -8.14
C THR A 295 -21.14 -13.38 -7.84
N GLU A 296 -20.82 -14.56 -8.42
CA GLU A 296 -19.48 -15.14 -8.32
C GLU A 296 -18.40 -14.20 -8.89
N GLU A 297 -18.69 -13.51 -9.98
CA GLU A 297 -17.76 -12.55 -10.58
C GLU A 297 -17.46 -11.38 -9.63
N GLU A 298 -18.50 -10.83 -9.02
CA GLU A 298 -18.35 -9.77 -8.01
C GLU A 298 -17.59 -10.25 -6.77
N PHE A 299 -17.89 -11.45 -6.29
CA PHE A 299 -17.20 -12.09 -5.18
C PHE A 299 -15.70 -12.25 -5.51
N ARG A 300 -15.37 -12.83 -6.66
CA ARG A 300 -13.97 -13.02 -7.12
C ARG A 300 -13.23 -11.71 -7.24
N LYS A 301 -13.86 -10.68 -7.76
CA LYS A 301 -13.29 -9.32 -7.86
C LYS A 301 -12.98 -8.74 -6.49
N ARG A 302 -13.90 -8.86 -5.54
CA ARG A 302 -13.75 -8.29 -4.18
C ARG A 302 -12.78 -9.08 -3.31
N ILE A 303 -12.81 -10.42 -3.36
CA ILE A 303 -11.94 -11.27 -2.53
C ILE A 303 -10.46 -11.10 -2.92
N THR A 304 -10.18 -10.78 -4.19
CA THR A 304 -8.81 -10.53 -4.67
C THR A 304 -8.05 -9.52 -3.80
N SER A 305 -8.72 -8.49 -3.28
CA SER A 305 -8.11 -7.51 -2.40
C SER A 305 -7.65 -8.09 -1.06
N TYR A 306 -8.28 -9.18 -0.59
CA TYR A 306 -7.91 -9.86 0.66
C TYR A 306 -6.72 -10.81 0.49
N PHE A 307 -6.46 -11.31 -0.73
CA PHE A 307 -5.29 -12.18 -0.96
C PHE A 307 -3.98 -11.47 -0.70
N GLY A 308 -3.91 -10.15 -0.95
CA GLY A 308 -2.76 -9.34 -0.56
C GLY A 308 -2.49 -9.43 0.96
N TRP A 309 -3.54 -9.45 1.78
CA TRP A 309 -3.44 -9.61 3.23
C TRP A 309 -3.09 -11.06 3.63
N LEU A 310 -3.81 -12.03 3.06
CA LEU A 310 -3.70 -13.45 3.42
C LEU A 310 -2.33 -14.05 3.11
N LYS A 311 -1.63 -13.51 2.11
CA LYS A 311 -0.27 -13.93 1.73
C LYS A 311 0.78 -13.73 2.83
N TYR A 312 0.60 -12.74 3.71
CA TYR A 312 1.60 -12.36 4.71
C TYR A 312 1.23 -12.78 6.14
N CYS A 313 0.19 -13.61 6.31
CA CYS A 313 -0.20 -14.20 7.58
C CYS A 313 -0.44 -15.70 7.44
N ASP A 314 -0.58 -16.39 8.57
CA ASP A 314 -0.86 -17.83 8.62
C ASP A 314 -2.35 -18.07 8.33
N SER A 315 -2.68 -18.05 7.04
CA SER A 315 -4.04 -18.05 6.51
C SER A 315 -4.51 -19.38 5.95
N LYS A 316 -3.70 -20.46 6.00
CA LYS A 316 -4.01 -21.73 5.37
C LYS A 316 -5.38 -22.29 5.78
N HIS A 317 -5.65 -22.40 7.08
CA HIS A 317 -6.94 -22.85 7.60
C HIS A 317 -8.08 -21.90 7.25
N LEU A 318 -7.81 -20.60 7.21
CA LEU A 318 -8.81 -19.60 6.86
C LEU A 318 -9.22 -19.71 5.38
N LEU A 319 -8.26 -19.94 4.50
CA LEU A 319 -8.51 -20.15 3.06
C LEU A 319 -9.28 -21.45 2.85
N GLN A 320 -8.85 -22.54 3.48
CA GLN A 320 -9.55 -23.83 3.40
C GLN A 320 -11.01 -23.70 3.84
N LYS A 321 -11.28 -23.05 4.96
CA LYS A 321 -12.64 -22.81 5.43
C LYS A 321 -13.49 -22.02 4.42
N ILE A 322 -12.92 -21.00 3.77
CA ILE A 322 -13.63 -20.21 2.76
C ILE A 322 -13.90 -21.06 1.52
N GLU A 323 -12.96 -21.91 1.10
CA GLU A 323 -13.14 -22.84 -0.02
C GLU A 323 -14.27 -23.84 0.25
N GLU A 324 -14.32 -24.41 1.45
CA GLU A 324 -15.39 -25.31 1.90
C GLU A 324 -16.76 -24.63 1.92
N GLU A 325 -16.85 -23.41 2.46
CA GLU A 325 -18.10 -22.65 2.57
C GLU A 325 -18.62 -22.13 1.22
N THR A 326 -17.73 -21.85 0.26
CA THR A 326 -18.10 -21.21 -1.02
C THR A 326 -18.08 -22.15 -2.21
N ASP A 327 -17.55 -23.35 -2.05
CA ASP A 327 -17.24 -24.30 -3.13
C ASP A 327 -16.37 -23.68 -4.24
N ILE A 328 -15.55 -22.67 -3.88
CA ILE A 328 -14.64 -21.97 -4.78
C ILE A 328 -13.21 -22.28 -4.38
N HIS A 329 -12.44 -22.95 -5.24
CA HIS A 329 -11.02 -23.14 -5.00
C HIS A 329 -10.24 -21.84 -5.08
N LEU A 330 -9.65 -21.44 -3.95
CA LEU A 330 -8.85 -20.25 -3.77
C LEU A 330 -7.33 -20.55 -3.71
N SER A 331 -6.96 -21.81 -3.51
CA SER A 331 -5.59 -22.29 -3.34
C SER A 331 -4.65 -21.97 -4.51
N ASN A 332 -5.18 -21.81 -5.72
CA ASN A 332 -4.43 -21.42 -6.91
C ASN A 332 -4.28 -19.89 -7.07
N TRP A 333 -4.81 -19.10 -6.15
CA TRP A 333 -4.87 -17.64 -6.27
C TRP A 333 -3.65 -16.91 -5.63
N ASN A 334 -2.49 -17.49 -5.72
CA ASN A 334 -1.24 -16.93 -5.17
C ASN A 334 -0.78 -15.62 -5.85
N GLY A 335 -1.67 -14.83 -6.44
CA GLY A 335 -1.31 -13.60 -7.15
C GLY A 335 -0.42 -13.85 -8.39
N LYS A 336 0.00 -15.08 -8.60
CA LYS A 336 0.60 -15.50 -9.87
C LYS A 336 -0.57 -15.55 -10.86
N LYS A 337 -0.44 -14.86 -11.98
CA LYS A 337 -1.26 -15.09 -13.18
C LYS A 337 -1.51 -16.59 -13.24
N SER A 338 -2.77 -17.02 -13.44
CA SER A 338 -3.10 -18.45 -13.48
C SER A 338 -2.05 -19.13 -14.34
N ILE A 339 -1.59 -20.34 -13.95
CA ILE A 339 -0.59 -21.07 -14.73
C ILE A 339 -1.00 -21.12 -16.20
N ILE A 340 -2.29 -21.23 -16.47
CA ILE A 340 -2.91 -21.13 -17.82
C ILE A 340 -2.52 -19.84 -18.55
N SER A 341 -2.41 -18.67 -17.89
CA SER A 341 -2.07 -17.43 -18.59
C SER A 341 -0.68 -17.45 -19.23
N ASN A 342 0.22 -18.29 -18.75
CA ASN A 342 1.55 -18.48 -19.31
C ASN A 342 1.52 -19.29 -20.60
N PHE A 343 0.41 -19.96 -20.89
CA PHE A 343 0.24 -20.86 -22.05
C PHE A 343 -0.73 -20.30 -23.09
N TYR A 344 -1.28 -19.09 -22.93
CA TYR A 344 -2.10 -18.47 -23.96
C TYR A 344 -1.35 -18.40 -25.30
N ASP A 345 -2.06 -18.75 -26.37
CA ASP A 345 -1.61 -18.85 -27.74
C ASP A 345 -0.48 -19.87 -27.98
N LYS A 346 -0.20 -20.75 -27.02
CA LYS A 346 0.77 -21.83 -27.16
C LYS A 346 0.06 -23.18 -27.38
N THR A 347 0.72 -24.03 -28.16
CA THR A 347 0.30 -25.43 -28.32
C THR A 347 0.94 -26.25 -27.21
N VAL A 348 0.14 -27.03 -26.51
CA VAL A 348 0.56 -27.93 -25.43
C VAL A 348 0.17 -29.35 -25.78
N ARG A 349 0.97 -30.33 -25.35
CA ARG A 349 0.67 -31.74 -25.54
C ARG A 349 -0.05 -32.28 -24.28
N VAL A 350 -1.35 -32.48 -24.36
CA VAL A 350 -2.14 -33.08 -23.28
C VAL A 350 -1.84 -34.58 -23.23
N ILE A 351 -1.49 -35.06 -22.04
CA ILE A 351 -1.12 -36.46 -21.81
C ILE A 351 -2.19 -37.23 -21.05
N GLU A 352 -2.98 -36.56 -20.22
CA GLU A 352 -4.01 -37.19 -19.40
C GLU A 352 -5.04 -36.15 -18.93
N VAL A 353 -6.27 -36.62 -18.69
CA VAL A 353 -7.31 -35.83 -18.03
C VAL A 353 -7.93 -36.73 -16.93
N ILE A 354 -7.84 -36.25 -15.69
CA ILE A 354 -8.40 -36.92 -14.53
C ILE A 354 -9.67 -36.21 -14.10
N GLU A 355 -10.78 -36.92 -13.99
CA GLU A 355 -12.07 -36.39 -13.57
C GLU A 355 -12.24 -36.51 -12.05
N TYR A 356 -12.64 -35.42 -11.40
CA TYR A 356 -13.05 -35.36 -10.00
C TYR A 356 -14.50 -34.91 -9.89
N SER A 357 -15.13 -35.11 -8.77
CA SER A 357 -16.55 -34.81 -8.55
C SER A 357 -16.96 -33.38 -8.89
N SER A 358 -16.07 -32.40 -8.74
CA SER A 358 -16.38 -30.97 -8.94
C SER A 358 -15.52 -30.26 -9.99
N TYR A 359 -14.49 -30.92 -10.51
CA TYR A 359 -13.58 -30.40 -11.54
C TYR A 359 -12.86 -31.53 -12.26
N PHE A 360 -12.16 -31.25 -13.34
CA PHE A 360 -11.20 -32.15 -13.95
C PHE A 360 -9.80 -31.55 -14.03
N GLN A 361 -8.80 -32.39 -13.96
CA GLN A 361 -7.40 -32.01 -14.02
C GLN A 361 -6.79 -32.40 -15.35
N VAL A 362 -6.21 -31.43 -16.07
CA VAL A 362 -5.57 -31.71 -17.37
C VAL A 362 -4.06 -31.71 -17.14
N HIS A 363 -3.42 -32.83 -17.41
CA HIS A 363 -1.97 -32.98 -17.41
C HIS A 363 -1.44 -32.78 -18.82
N PHE A 364 -0.42 -31.94 -19.00
CA PHE A 364 0.16 -31.66 -20.31
C PHE A 364 1.65 -31.38 -20.23
N ILE A 365 2.34 -31.54 -21.37
CA ILE A 365 3.76 -31.23 -21.55
C ILE A 365 3.91 -29.97 -22.41
N TYR A 366 4.75 -29.05 -21.98
CA TYR A 366 5.18 -27.90 -22.77
C TYR A 366 6.70 -27.70 -22.64
N LYS A 367 7.41 -27.65 -23.77
CA LYS A 367 8.89 -27.58 -23.79
C LYS A 367 9.56 -28.64 -22.91
N ASN A 368 9.10 -29.88 -23.03
CA ASN A 368 9.58 -31.06 -22.28
C ASN A 368 9.43 -30.98 -20.76
N LYS A 369 8.58 -30.09 -20.23
CA LYS A 369 8.27 -30.00 -18.80
C LYS A 369 6.80 -30.35 -18.56
N PRO A 370 6.50 -31.15 -17.52
CA PRO A 370 5.13 -31.49 -17.16
C PRO A 370 4.45 -30.34 -16.43
N TYR A 371 3.16 -30.17 -16.71
CA TYR A 371 2.26 -29.20 -16.05
C TYR A 371 0.91 -29.84 -15.79
N SER A 372 0.18 -29.36 -14.79
CA SER A 372 -1.19 -29.71 -14.55
C SER A 372 -2.03 -28.45 -14.29
N ILE A 373 -3.27 -28.48 -14.75
CA ILE A 373 -4.26 -27.43 -14.52
C ILE A 373 -5.60 -28.03 -14.15
N ASN A 374 -6.30 -27.40 -13.20
CA ASN A 374 -7.65 -27.78 -12.84
C ASN A 374 -8.65 -26.94 -13.65
N SER A 375 -9.68 -27.52 -14.19
CA SER A 375 -10.73 -26.85 -14.95
C SER A 375 -12.11 -27.37 -14.60
N ARG A 376 -13.09 -26.48 -14.55
CA ARG A 376 -14.52 -26.77 -14.39
C ARG A 376 -15.31 -26.56 -15.69
N ASN A 377 -14.62 -26.26 -16.78
CA ASN A 377 -15.26 -25.99 -18.07
C ASN A 377 -15.77 -27.31 -18.68
N LYS A 378 -17.08 -27.58 -18.51
CA LYS A 378 -17.73 -28.78 -19.01
C LYS A 378 -17.56 -28.98 -20.53
N ALA A 379 -17.63 -27.90 -21.33
CA ALA A 379 -17.42 -27.97 -22.77
C ALA A 379 -15.98 -28.36 -23.15
N LEU A 380 -14.99 -27.97 -22.35
CA LEU A 380 -13.61 -28.43 -22.51
C LEU A 380 -13.50 -29.91 -22.12
N HIS A 381 -14.11 -30.27 -20.98
CA HIS A 381 -14.08 -31.64 -20.50
C HIS A 381 -14.66 -32.61 -21.55
N GLU A 382 -15.86 -32.36 -22.10
CA GLU A 382 -16.48 -33.16 -23.16
C GLU A 382 -15.58 -33.26 -24.39
N LYS A 383 -14.98 -32.14 -24.81
CA LYS A 383 -14.01 -32.13 -25.93
C LYS A 383 -12.78 -32.98 -25.69
N LEU A 384 -12.27 -32.97 -24.44
CA LEU A 384 -11.11 -33.77 -24.06
C LEU A 384 -11.46 -35.23 -23.87
N LYS A 385 -12.64 -35.54 -23.27
CA LYS A 385 -13.10 -36.90 -23.01
C LYS A 385 -13.25 -37.73 -24.27
N SER A 386 -13.58 -37.13 -25.42
CA SER A 386 -13.71 -37.77 -26.70
C SER A 386 -12.40 -38.03 -27.46
N LYS A 387 -11.25 -37.71 -26.90
CA LYS A 387 -9.94 -37.81 -27.57
C LYS A 387 -9.08 -38.93 -27.02
N GLN A 388 -8.32 -39.57 -27.92
CA GLN A 388 -7.23 -40.48 -27.52
C GLN A 388 -5.98 -39.65 -27.17
N TYR A 389 -5.32 -39.97 -26.07
CA TYR A 389 -4.10 -39.25 -25.62
C TYR A 389 -2.84 -39.99 -26.07
N PRO A 390 -1.75 -39.25 -26.34
CA PRO A 390 -1.56 -37.79 -26.20
C PRO A 390 -2.11 -36.99 -27.38
N VAL A 391 -2.62 -35.79 -27.12
CA VAL A 391 -3.17 -34.88 -28.13
C VAL A 391 -2.64 -33.45 -27.98
N ASN A 392 -2.38 -32.77 -29.09
CA ASN A 392 -1.94 -31.39 -29.08
C ASN A 392 -3.12 -30.43 -29.03
N PHE A 393 -3.06 -29.44 -28.12
CA PHE A 393 -4.05 -28.41 -27.98
C PHE A 393 -3.42 -27.01 -28.01
N LYS A 394 -4.02 -26.09 -28.76
CA LYS A 394 -3.68 -24.67 -28.70
C LYS A 394 -4.56 -23.97 -27.69
N ILE A 395 -3.95 -23.43 -26.62
CA ILE A 395 -4.62 -22.66 -25.60
C ILE A 395 -4.78 -21.21 -26.11
N ARG A 396 -6.03 -20.78 -26.36
CA ARG A 396 -6.33 -19.43 -26.84
C ARG A 396 -7.02 -18.62 -25.74
N LYS A 397 -6.59 -17.36 -25.54
CA LYS A 397 -7.32 -16.40 -24.73
C LYS A 397 -8.47 -15.84 -25.57
N TYR A 398 -9.69 -16.12 -25.18
CA TYR A 398 -10.87 -15.53 -25.81
C TYR A 398 -11.30 -14.31 -24.98
N VAL A 399 -11.18 -13.12 -25.56
CA VAL A 399 -11.68 -11.87 -24.94
C VAL A 399 -13.04 -11.58 -25.59
N ARG A 400 -14.13 -11.98 -24.96
CA ARG A 400 -15.43 -11.35 -25.18
C ARG A 400 -15.56 -10.18 -24.21
N ALA A 401 -16.20 -9.10 -24.63
CA ALA A 401 -16.30 -7.84 -23.89
C ALA A 401 -16.93 -7.94 -22.48
N LYS A 402 -17.40 -9.09 -22.04
CA LYS A 402 -17.98 -9.32 -20.71
C LYS A 402 -17.65 -10.67 -20.03
N GLU A 403 -17.03 -11.63 -20.70
CA GLU A 403 -16.71 -12.94 -20.09
C GLU A 403 -15.40 -13.50 -20.63
N ASN A 404 -14.51 -13.94 -19.72
CA ASN A 404 -13.30 -14.69 -20.08
C ASN A 404 -13.68 -16.16 -20.34
N LEU A 405 -14.14 -16.47 -21.54
CA LEU A 405 -14.38 -17.83 -21.99
C LEU A 405 -13.17 -18.33 -22.78
N PHE A 406 -12.63 -19.46 -22.36
CA PHE A 406 -11.54 -20.11 -23.08
C PHE A 406 -12.12 -20.96 -24.20
N LYS A 407 -11.71 -20.70 -25.46
CA LYS A 407 -11.91 -21.63 -26.57
C LYS A 407 -10.61 -22.37 -26.87
N TYR A 408 -10.69 -23.66 -26.97
CA TYR A 408 -9.62 -24.55 -27.37
C TYR A 408 -9.86 -24.98 -28.83
N SER A 409 -8.87 -24.88 -29.68
CA SER A 409 -8.90 -25.48 -31.00
C SER A 409 -7.91 -26.63 -31.09
N THR A 410 -8.33 -27.75 -31.62
CA THR A 410 -7.46 -28.86 -31.97
C THR A 410 -6.69 -28.50 -33.22
N CYS A 411 -5.37 -28.54 -33.19
CA CYS A 411 -4.55 -28.62 -34.39
C CYS A 411 -4.28 -30.08 -34.66
N TYR A 412 -4.75 -30.59 -35.78
CA TYR A 412 -4.36 -31.89 -36.30
C TYR A 412 -3.02 -31.70 -37.02
N TYR A 413 -2.03 -32.49 -36.69
CA TYR A 413 -0.95 -32.97 -37.56
C TYR A 413 -1.05 -34.50 -37.60
#